data_de8a157ac48ba80f77e8b05397324200
#
_entry.id   de8a157ac48ba80f77e8b05397324200
#
_cell.length_a   1.000
_cell.length_b   1.000
_cell.length_c   1.000
_cell.angle_alpha   90.00
_cell.angle_beta   90.00
_cell.angle_gamma   90.00
#
_symmetry.space_group_name_H-M   'P 1'
#
loop_
_entity.id
_entity.type
_entity.pdbx_description
1 polymer ?
#
loop_
_entity_poly.entity_id
_entity_poly.type
_entity_poly.pdbx_seq_one_letter_code
_entity_poly.pdbx_strand_id
1 'polypeptide(L)'
;MKVIPVLSLTALCGILFLASCRSHKSLIKGNTSQTEQKAEPAHKATLADEVVPKMIAGNSKAGYVTAKMKFAVSGMGKDLSVGGSIKMKRDDVIQMSLVAFSIIEAGKIEFTKDYVLMIDRINKRYIKLPYNKVDFLASTHLDFNVLQSLFWNELFVAGKTTPSAADFTAVKSGNNDVTLSHKDESFAYTFVVGLADYLVHQVTVTSSSASSNAAKVDWRYGDFTAYNGHSYPGQISIDVTGLKQPLNVTMKFSRINNDSDWETRVKVNSGYQQIELNDLLKMLSKLGGN
;
A
#
# COMPACT_ATOMS: atom_id res chain seq x y z
N MET A 1 19.66 -32.48 5.83
CA MET A 1 18.74 -31.39 6.15
C MET A 1 19.11 -30.22 5.23
N LYS A 2 18.32 -29.95 4.19
CA LYS A 2 18.58 -28.80 3.30
C LYS A 2 18.09 -27.53 4.01
N VAL A 3 19.01 -26.64 4.33
CA VAL A 3 18.71 -25.32 4.88
C VAL A 3 17.98 -24.53 3.80
N ILE A 4 16.69 -24.26 3.97
CA ILE A 4 15.93 -23.40 3.08
C ILE A 4 16.48 -21.98 3.29
N PRO A 5 16.99 -21.32 2.25
CA PRO A 5 17.46 -19.95 2.40
C PRO A 5 16.27 -19.01 2.61
N VAL A 6 16.14 -18.50 3.82
CA VAL A 6 15.10 -17.53 4.24
C VAL A 6 15.33 -16.12 3.63
N LEU A 7 16.00 -16.07 2.49
CA LEU A 7 16.45 -14.83 1.82
C LEU A 7 15.33 -14.02 1.14
N SER A 8 14.09 -14.53 1.09
CA SER A 8 13.03 -13.87 0.31
C SER A 8 12.21 -12.81 1.07
N LEU A 9 12.49 -12.62 2.37
CA LEU A 9 11.75 -11.63 3.17
C LEU A 9 12.08 -10.18 2.78
N THR A 10 13.28 -9.97 2.24
CA THR A 10 13.74 -8.65 1.77
C THR A 10 13.13 -8.24 0.41
N ALA A 11 12.49 -9.18 -0.30
CA ALA A 11 11.87 -8.90 -1.61
C ALA A 11 10.65 -7.97 -1.52
N LEU A 12 9.92 -7.99 -0.41
CA LEU A 12 8.62 -7.31 -0.32
C LEU A 12 8.72 -5.77 -0.33
N CYS A 13 9.78 -5.19 0.24
CA CYS A 13 9.95 -3.73 0.22
C CYS A 13 10.65 -3.19 -1.03
N GLY A 14 11.44 -4.01 -1.70
CA GLY A 14 12.10 -3.60 -2.95
C GLY A 14 11.13 -3.30 -4.09
N ILE A 15 9.91 -3.81 -4.02
CA ILE A 15 8.89 -3.69 -5.07
C ILE A 15 8.31 -2.28 -5.18
N LEU A 16 8.24 -1.57 -4.06
CA LEU A 16 7.77 -0.18 -4.05
C LEU A 16 8.77 0.82 -4.66
N PHE A 17 9.98 0.37 -5.02
CA PHE A 17 11.10 1.25 -5.37
C PHE A 17 11.55 1.21 -6.84
N LEU A 18 10.97 0.37 -7.72
CA LEU A 18 11.55 0.11 -9.04
C LEU A 18 11.06 1.01 -10.19
N ALA A 19 10.24 2.04 -9.92
CA ALA A 19 9.83 3.00 -10.95
C ALA A 19 10.71 4.27 -10.89
N SER A 20 11.92 4.22 -11.43
CA SER A 20 12.78 5.39 -11.61
C SER A 20 12.36 6.17 -12.85
N CYS A 21 11.80 7.35 -12.68
CA CYS A 21 11.58 8.32 -13.76
C CYS A 21 12.34 9.62 -13.48
N ARG A 22 13.15 10.04 -14.46
CA ARG A 22 13.89 11.30 -14.47
C ARG A 22 12.95 12.50 -14.57
N SER A 23 13.13 13.48 -13.69
CA SER A 23 12.39 14.74 -13.64
C SER A 23 13.02 15.80 -14.56
N HIS A 24 12.20 16.46 -15.38
CA HIS A 24 12.54 17.71 -16.06
C HIS A 24 11.95 18.89 -15.28
N LYS A 25 12.81 19.85 -14.89
CA LYS A 25 12.41 21.14 -14.31
C LYS A 25 11.85 22.07 -15.39
N SER A 26 10.69 22.65 -15.16
CA SER A 26 10.17 23.80 -15.90
C SER A 26 9.90 24.96 -14.95
N LEU A 27 10.46 26.12 -15.29
CA LEU A 27 10.32 27.40 -14.57
C LEU A 27 9.05 28.12 -15.04
N ILE A 28 8.20 28.56 -14.14
CA ILE A 28 7.06 29.43 -14.46
C ILE A 28 7.23 30.78 -13.77
N LYS A 29 7.22 31.83 -14.59
CA LYS A 29 7.11 33.24 -14.18
C LYS A 29 5.64 33.59 -13.92
N GLY A 30 5.42 34.33 -12.83
CA GLY A 30 4.10 34.84 -12.49
C GLY A 30 3.63 36.00 -13.34
N ASN A 31 2.32 36.19 -13.36
CA ASN A 31 1.72 37.52 -13.52
C ASN A 31 0.38 37.64 -12.81
N THR A 32 0.17 38.76 -12.16
CA THR A 32 -0.98 39.17 -11.35
C THR A 32 -2.05 39.81 -12.27
N SER A 33 -3.35 39.53 -12.08
CA SER A 33 -4.35 40.56 -11.94
C SER A 33 -5.81 40.08 -12.09
N GLN A 34 -6.62 40.57 -11.19
CA GLN A 34 -8.03 40.97 -11.25
C GLN A 34 -9.14 39.93 -11.08
N THR A 35 -9.81 40.12 -9.96
CA THR A 35 -11.04 39.55 -9.47
C THR A 35 -12.23 39.95 -10.37
N GLU A 36 -12.81 38.97 -11.05
CA GLU A 36 -14.22 39.04 -11.48
C GLU A 36 -14.92 37.84 -10.82
N GLN A 37 -15.84 38.13 -9.91
CA GLN A 37 -16.78 37.13 -9.36
C GLN A 37 -17.71 36.68 -10.49
N LYS A 38 -17.32 35.63 -11.20
CA LYS A 38 -18.18 34.90 -12.11
C LYS A 38 -18.99 33.93 -11.25
N ALA A 39 -20.31 34.07 -11.23
CA ALA A 39 -21.24 33.13 -10.63
C ALA A 39 -20.86 31.71 -11.11
N GLU A 40 -20.50 30.81 -10.17
CA GLU A 40 -20.25 29.40 -10.47
C GLU A 40 -21.53 28.81 -11.10
N PRO A 41 -21.41 28.12 -12.25
CA PRO A 41 -22.54 27.37 -12.78
C PRO A 41 -22.92 26.29 -11.76
N ALA A 42 -24.23 26.18 -11.46
CA ALA A 42 -24.76 25.19 -10.54
C ALA A 42 -24.15 23.82 -10.86
N HIS A 43 -23.35 23.25 -9.92
CA HIS A 43 -22.67 21.98 -10.09
C HIS A 43 -23.72 20.89 -10.27
N LYS A 44 -23.82 20.32 -11.48
CA LYS A 44 -24.69 19.16 -11.71
C LYS A 44 -24.12 17.97 -10.96
N ALA A 45 -24.86 17.46 -9.98
CA ALA A 45 -24.43 16.34 -9.16
C ALA A 45 -23.92 15.18 -10.02
N THR A 46 -22.71 14.73 -9.73
CA THR A 46 -22.03 13.63 -10.42
C THR A 46 -22.21 12.32 -9.67
N LEU A 47 -21.89 11.20 -10.30
CA LEU A 47 -21.88 9.90 -9.62
C LEU A 47 -20.85 9.87 -8.47
N ALA A 48 -19.76 10.61 -8.58
CA ALA A 48 -18.80 10.76 -7.49
C ALA A 48 -19.41 11.46 -6.27
N ASP A 49 -20.26 12.47 -6.47
CA ASP A 49 -20.96 13.17 -5.39
C ASP A 49 -21.93 12.25 -4.62
N GLU A 50 -22.40 11.19 -5.25
CA GLU A 50 -23.22 10.16 -4.60
C GLU A 50 -22.39 9.13 -3.86
N VAL A 51 -21.35 8.58 -4.50
CA VAL A 51 -20.64 7.39 -4.04
C VAL A 51 -19.59 7.74 -2.97
N VAL A 52 -18.75 8.76 -3.22
CA VAL A 52 -17.62 9.09 -2.35
C VAL A 52 -18.04 9.43 -0.90
N PRO A 53 -19.09 10.26 -0.66
CA PRO A 53 -19.54 10.52 0.71
C PRO A 53 -20.02 9.27 1.45
N LYS A 54 -20.68 8.32 0.76
CA LYS A 54 -21.16 7.06 1.34
C LYS A 54 -19.98 6.17 1.75
N MET A 55 -18.95 6.08 0.91
CA MET A 55 -17.73 5.36 1.24
C MET A 55 -17.05 5.95 2.47
N ILE A 56 -16.85 7.28 2.50
CA ILE A 56 -16.21 7.96 3.64
C ILE A 56 -17.03 7.78 4.94
N ALA A 57 -18.35 7.86 4.84
CA ALA A 57 -19.24 7.60 5.98
C ALA A 57 -19.17 6.14 6.47
N GLY A 58 -18.92 5.20 5.55
CA GLY A 58 -18.75 3.78 5.82
C GLY A 58 -17.37 3.39 6.37
N ASN A 59 -16.39 4.29 6.38
CA ASN A 59 -15.06 4.00 6.91
C ASN A 59 -15.10 3.55 8.37
N SER A 60 -14.32 2.52 8.70
CA SER A 60 -14.21 2.03 10.07
C SER A 60 -13.76 3.12 11.03
N LYS A 61 -14.41 3.22 12.18
CA LYS A 61 -14.00 4.10 13.28
C LYS A 61 -13.08 3.39 14.29
N ALA A 62 -12.73 2.13 14.03
CA ALA A 62 -11.82 1.38 14.88
C ALA A 62 -10.42 2.03 14.90
N GLY A 63 -9.85 2.17 16.10
CA GLY A 63 -8.47 2.67 16.25
C GLY A 63 -7.42 1.60 16.02
N TYR A 64 -7.77 0.33 16.10
CA TYR A 64 -6.87 -0.82 16.03
C TYR A 64 -7.44 -1.91 15.14
N VAL A 65 -6.58 -2.65 14.46
CA VAL A 65 -6.86 -3.94 13.83
C VAL A 65 -5.71 -4.88 14.16
N THR A 66 -6.03 -6.06 14.66
CA THR A 66 -5.08 -7.17 14.79
C THR A 66 -5.64 -8.41 14.14
N ALA A 67 -4.82 -9.18 13.44
CA ALA A 67 -5.25 -10.42 12.81
C ALA A 67 -4.10 -11.43 12.73
N LYS A 68 -4.43 -12.72 12.72
CA LYS A 68 -3.56 -13.75 12.21
C LYS A 68 -3.51 -13.65 10.68
N MET A 69 -2.34 -13.88 10.11
CA MET A 69 -2.09 -13.73 8.69
C MET A 69 -1.42 -14.98 8.11
N LYS A 70 -1.90 -15.44 6.96
CA LYS A 70 -1.14 -16.30 6.06
C LYS A 70 -0.63 -15.41 4.92
N PHE A 71 0.68 -15.29 4.84
CA PHE A 71 1.37 -14.46 3.85
C PHE A 71 1.99 -15.38 2.80
N ALA A 72 1.73 -15.09 1.52
CA ALA A 72 2.34 -15.81 0.41
C ALA A 72 2.87 -14.82 -0.61
N VAL A 73 4.04 -15.13 -1.16
CA VAL A 73 4.66 -14.41 -2.28
C VAL A 73 5.00 -15.43 -3.35
N SER A 74 4.65 -15.12 -4.60
CA SER A 74 5.06 -15.89 -5.77
C SER A 74 5.61 -14.98 -6.86
N GLY A 75 6.48 -15.52 -7.70
CA GLY A 75 7.22 -14.78 -8.70
C GLY A 75 8.70 -14.63 -8.36
N MET A 76 9.46 -13.99 -9.22
CA MET A 76 10.92 -13.84 -9.09
C MET A 76 11.68 -15.17 -8.88
N GLY A 77 11.12 -16.26 -9.41
CA GLY A 77 11.76 -17.60 -9.34
C GLY A 77 11.61 -18.34 -8.01
N LYS A 78 10.84 -17.82 -7.05
CA LYS A 78 10.63 -18.48 -5.75
C LYS A 78 9.22 -18.21 -5.24
N ASP A 79 8.62 -19.27 -4.66
CA ASP A 79 7.37 -19.19 -3.93
C ASP A 79 7.64 -19.32 -2.43
N LEU A 80 7.06 -18.43 -1.66
CA LEU A 80 7.13 -18.44 -0.20
C LEU A 80 5.72 -18.41 0.37
N SER A 81 5.45 -19.24 1.35
CA SER A 81 4.23 -19.16 2.16
C SER A 81 4.56 -19.34 3.63
N VAL A 82 4.19 -18.38 4.46
CA VAL A 82 4.47 -18.34 5.89
C VAL A 82 3.27 -17.86 6.67
N GLY A 83 3.16 -18.30 7.92
CA GLY A 83 2.23 -17.74 8.88
C GLY A 83 2.73 -16.42 9.43
N GLY A 84 1.85 -15.67 10.11
CA GLY A 84 2.23 -14.42 10.75
C GLY A 84 1.07 -13.72 11.42
N SER A 85 1.26 -12.45 11.64
CA SER A 85 0.22 -11.55 12.14
C SER A 85 0.39 -10.15 11.60
N ILE A 86 -0.71 -9.43 11.50
CA ILE A 86 -0.72 -7.99 11.28
C ILE A 86 -1.32 -7.31 12.50
N LYS A 87 -0.75 -6.17 12.87
CA LYS A 87 -1.24 -5.29 13.92
C LYS A 87 -1.19 -3.86 13.40
N MET A 88 -2.29 -3.14 13.50
CA MET A 88 -2.39 -1.78 13.01
C MET A 88 -3.01 -0.90 14.07
N LYS A 89 -2.43 0.27 14.25
CA LYS A 89 -3.02 1.37 15.00
C LYS A 89 -3.19 2.55 14.06
N ARG A 90 -4.43 3.04 13.97
CA ARG A 90 -4.77 4.14 13.07
C ARG A 90 -3.89 5.36 13.35
N ASP A 91 -3.41 6.00 12.29
CA ASP A 91 -2.57 7.20 12.28
C ASP A 91 -1.22 7.06 13.01
N ASP A 92 -0.80 5.83 13.31
CA ASP A 92 0.41 5.58 14.08
C ASP A 92 1.33 4.52 13.43
N VAL A 93 0.85 3.29 13.23
CA VAL A 93 1.74 2.19 12.80
C VAL A 93 0.99 1.03 12.17
N ILE A 94 1.66 0.36 11.23
CA ILE A 94 1.31 -0.96 10.71
C ILE A 94 2.50 -1.89 10.95
N GLN A 95 2.28 -2.99 11.67
CA GLN A 95 3.29 -4.01 11.93
C GLN A 95 2.87 -5.36 11.34
N MET A 96 3.77 -6.01 10.62
CA MET A 96 3.60 -7.38 10.13
C MET A 96 4.73 -8.25 10.70
N SER A 97 4.38 -9.34 11.38
CA SER A 97 5.33 -10.36 11.82
C SER A 97 5.18 -11.57 10.93
N LEU A 98 6.29 -12.13 10.45
CA LEU A 98 6.34 -13.32 9.62
C LEU A 98 7.00 -14.45 10.40
N VAL A 99 6.35 -15.62 10.46
CA VAL A 99 6.73 -16.74 11.31
C VAL A 99 7.11 -17.92 10.45
N ALA A 100 8.36 -18.33 10.52
CA ALA A 100 8.85 -19.56 9.91
C ALA A 100 8.62 -20.76 10.83
N PHE A 101 8.37 -21.93 10.23
CA PHE A 101 8.17 -23.20 10.96
C PHE A 101 7.12 -23.12 12.09
N SER A 102 6.13 -22.23 11.93
CA SER A 102 5.01 -22.00 12.85
C SER A 102 5.37 -21.48 14.26
N ILE A 103 6.64 -21.30 14.59
CA ILE A 103 7.09 -20.91 15.93
C ILE A 103 8.19 -19.84 15.97
N ILE A 104 8.95 -19.64 14.89
CA ILE A 104 10.08 -18.70 14.88
C ILE A 104 9.68 -17.44 14.13
N GLU A 105 9.62 -16.28 14.79
CA GLU A 105 9.50 -15.00 14.09
C GLU A 105 10.76 -14.78 13.23
N ALA A 106 10.62 -15.02 11.94
CA ALA A 106 11.72 -14.92 10.97
C ALA A 106 12.00 -13.50 10.55
N GLY A 107 10.93 -12.67 10.55
CA GLY A 107 11.06 -11.27 10.18
C GLY A 107 9.90 -10.43 10.65
N LYS A 108 10.13 -9.12 10.65
CA LYS A 108 9.14 -8.12 11.01
C LYS A 108 9.26 -6.91 10.11
N ILE A 109 8.12 -6.36 9.73
CA ILE A 109 8.02 -5.11 8.97
C ILE A 109 7.19 -4.14 9.80
N GLU A 110 7.66 -2.90 9.89
CA GLU A 110 6.94 -1.83 10.56
C GLU A 110 6.91 -0.60 9.64
N PHE A 111 5.71 -0.09 9.40
CA PHE A 111 5.46 1.15 8.71
C PHE A 111 4.97 2.18 9.72
N THR A 112 5.60 3.35 9.76
CA THR A 112 5.19 4.51 10.56
C THR A 112 5.08 5.74 9.67
N LYS A 113 4.71 6.89 10.20
CA LYS A 113 4.70 8.14 9.41
C LYS A 113 6.10 8.58 8.97
N ASP A 114 7.14 8.19 9.70
CA ASP A 114 8.50 8.68 9.50
C ASP A 114 9.39 7.69 8.76
N TYR A 115 9.13 6.39 8.89
CA TYR A 115 10.02 5.36 8.35
C TYR A 115 9.32 4.03 8.09
N VAL A 116 9.97 3.25 7.24
CA VAL A 116 9.78 1.80 7.11
C VAL A 116 10.95 1.10 7.76
N LEU A 117 10.67 0.16 8.67
CA LEU A 117 11.66 -0.70 9.31
C LEU A 117 11.39 -2.14 8.91
N MET A 118 12.42 -2.83 8.44
CA MET A 118 12.39 -4.25 8.13
C MET A 118 13.47 -4.95 8.92
N ILE A 119 13.12 -6.03 9.61
CA ILE A 119 14.04 -6.82 10.39
C ILE A 119 14.06 -8.26 9.86
N ASP A 120 15.21 -8.72 9.46
CA ASP A 120 15.55 -10.12 9.22
C ASP A 120 16.16 -10.69 10.51
N ARG A 121 15.35 -11.44 11.27
CA ARG A 121 15.77 -12.00 12.55
C ARG A 121 16.72 -13.18 12.40
N ILE A 122 16.66 -13.86 11.26
CA ILE A 122 17.48 -15.03 10.99
C ILE A 122 18.93 -14.62 10.74
N ASN A 123 19.12 -13.61 9.87
CA ASN A 123 20.45 -13.11 9.55
C ASN A 123 20.89 -11.94 10.44
N LYS A 124 20.08 -11.55 11.43
CA LYS A 124 20.34 -10.42 12.35
C LYS A 124 20.66 -9.12 11.59
N ARG A 125 19.82 -8.78 10.63
CA ARG A 125 19.96 -7.56 9.81
C ARG A 125 18.69 -6.75 9.87
N TYR A 126 18.83 -5.46 9.61
CA TYR A 126 17.68 -4.60 9.46
C TYR A 126 17.94 -3.47 8.45
N ILE A 127 16.84 -2.95 7.90
CA ILE A 127 16.83 -1.73 7.09
C ILE A 127 15.86 -0.77 7.76
N LYS A 128 16.25 0.47 7.91
CA LYS A 128 15.37 1.56 8.33
C LYS A 128 15.46 2.68 7.31
N LEU A 129 14.36 2.92 6.62
CA LEU A 129 14.27 3.90 5.54
C LEU A 129 13.25 4.98 5.91
N PRO A 130 13.67 6.23 6.19
CA PRO A 130 12.73 7.34 6.31
C PRO A 130 12.16 7.68 4.92
N TYR A 131 10.86 7.95 4.83
CA TYR A 131 10.17 8.24 3.56
C TYR A 131 10.82 9.39 2.78
N ASN A 132 11.32 10.42 3.46
CA ASN A 132 11.98 11.57 2.86
C ASN A 132 13.40 11.30 2.31
N LYS A 133 13.98 10.14 2.58
CA LYS A 133 15.28 9.69 2.05
C LYS A 133 15.13 8.85 0.77
N VAL A 134 13.92 8.53 0.39
CA VAL A 134 13.62 7.74 -0.80
C VAL A 134 12.96 8.66 -1.81
N ASP A 135 13.74 9.16 -2.76
CA ASP A 135 13.30 10.16 -3.75
C ASP A 135 11.98 9.77 -4.43
N PHE A 136 11.80 8.48 -4.73
CA PHE A 136 10.56 7.96 -5.30
C PHE A 136 9.36 8.17 -4.37
N LEU A 137 9.44 7.80 -3.09
CA LEU A 137 8.34 7.96 -2.15
C LEU A 137 8.04 9.44 -1.92
N ALA A 138 9.08 10.26 -1.82
CA ALA A 138 8.94 11.70 -1.65
C ALA A 138 8.28 12.37 -2.87
N SER A 139 8.63 11.93 -4.10
CA SER A 139 8.10 12.51 -5.34
C SER A 139 6.68 12.06 -5.67
N THR A 140 6.26 10.87 -5.17
CA THR A 140 4.96 10.27 -5.48
C THR A 140 3.92 10.43 -4.39
N HIS A 141 4.28 11.06 -3.27
CA HIS A 141 3.43 11.17 -2.08
C HIS A 141 2.92 9.81 -1.56
N LEU A 142 3.60 8.71 -1.89
CA LEU A 142 3.32 7.38 -1.35
C LEU A 142 3.87 7.31 0.07
N ASP A 143 3.07 7.79 0.99
CA ASP A 143 3.40 7.87 2.40
C ASP A 143 2.64 6.81 3.23
N PHE A 144 2.77 6.92 4.54
CA PHE A 144 2.07 6.06 5.48
C PHE A 144 0.54 6.14 5.33
N ASN A 145 -0.01 7.33 4.99
CA ASN A 145 -1.46 7.52 4.90
C ASN A 145 -2.05 6.71 3.73
N VAL A 146 -1.37 6.69 2.59
CA VAL A 146 -1.77 5.85 1.44
C VAL A 146 -1.72 4.37 1.81
N LEU A 147 -0.62 3.91 2.45
CA LEU A 147 -0.52 2.53 2.91
C LEU A 147 -1.61 2.19 3.91
N GLN A 148 -1.87 3.07 4.87
CA GLN A 148 -2.95 2.90 5.82
C GLN A 148 -4.29 2.76 5.11
N SER A 149 -4.62 3.65 4.19
CA SER A 149 -5.88 3.59 3.44
C SER A 149 -6.04 2.29 2.67
N LEU A 150 -4.96 1.79 2.03
CA LEU A 150 -4.95 0.50 1.36
C LEU A 150 -5.24 -0.65 2.34
N PHE A 151 -4.60 -0.69 3.50
CA PHE A 151 -4.83 -1.75 4.48
C PHE A 151 -6.20 -1.65 5.19
N TRP A 152 -6.76 -0.44 5.31
CA TRP A 152 -8.08 -0.20 5.91
C TRP A 152 -9.24 -0.26 4.91
N ASN A 153 -8.97 -0.51 3.61
CA ASN A 153 -9.95 -0.50 2.52
C ASN A 153 -10.67 0.86 2.39
N GLU A 154 -9.91 1.94 2.40
CA GLU A 154 -10.43 3.31 2.35
C GLU A 154 -9.99 4.02 1.06
N LEU A 155 -10.79 4.99 0.60
CA LEU A 155 -10.36 5.89 -0.48
C LEU A 155 -9.21 6.78 -0.01
N PHE A 156 -8.32 7.07 -0.93
CA PHE A 156 -7.24 8.05 -0.71
C PHE A 156 -6.98 8.88 -1.95
N VAL A 157 -6.37 10.04 -1.73
CA VAL A 157 -5.67 10.85 -2.73
C VAL A 157 -4.31 11.16 -2.15
N ALA A 158 -3.24 10.79 -2.87
CA ALA A 158 -1.88 11.00 -2.40
C ALA A 158 -1.65 12.48 -2.07
N GLY A 159 -1.06 12.74 -0.90
CA GLY A 159 -0.83 14.10 -0.40
C GLY A 159 -2.05 14.80 0.22
N LYS A 160 -3.23 14.16 0.25
CA LYS A 160 -4.42 14.70 0.93
C LYS A 160 -4.75 13.90 2.19
N THR A 161 -5.20 14.60 3.22
CA THR A 161 -5.65 13.97 4.47
C THR A 161 -7.02 13.30 4.31
N THR A 162 -7.93 13.94 3.56
CA THR A 162 -9.29 13.42 3.33
C THR A 162 -9.65 13.65 1.87
N PRO A 163 -10.01 12.60 1.12
CA PRO A 163 -10.50 12.74 -0.25
C PRO A 163 -11.91 13.32 -0.26
N SER A 164 -12.30 13.92 -1.39
CA SER A 164 -13.64 14.45 -1.65
C SER A 164 -14.15 13.98 -3.01
N ALA A 165 -15.44 14.12 -3.28
CA ALA A 165 -16.02 13.77 -4.58
C ALA A 165 -15.36 14.50 -5.74
N ALA A 166 -14.96 15.75 -5.54
CA ALA A 166 -14.29 16.58 -6.55
C ALA A 166 -12.91 16.03 -6.98
N ASP A 167 -12.32 15.13 -6.21
CA ASP A 167 -11.03 14.53 -6.54
C ASP A 167 -11.15 13.39 -7.56
N PHE A 168 -12.36 12.91 -7.84
CA PHE A 168 -12.58 11.73 -8.66
C PHE A 168 -13.50 12.00 -9.85
N THR A 169 -13.19 11.36 -10.96
CA THR A 169 -14.18 11.06 -11.99
C THR A 169 -14.79 9.70 -11.71
N ALA A 170 -16.10 9.56 -11.90
CA ALA A 170 -16.84 8.34 -11.62
C ALA A 170 -17.58 7.85 -12.86
N VAL A 171 -17.44 6.55 -13.16
CA VAL A 171 -18.13 5.89 -14.27
C VAL A 171 -18.71 4.56 -13.77
N LYS A 172 -19.96 4.25 -14.13
CA LYS A 172 -20.51 2.92 -13.87
C LYS A 172 -19.71 1.86 -14.64
N SER A 173 -19.29 0.81 -13.94
CA SER A 173 -18.56 -0.32 -14.50
C SER A 173 -19.34 -1.60 -14.19
N GLY A 174 -19.92 -2.23 -15.22
CA GLY A 174 -20.82 -3.38 -15.01
C GLY A 174 -22.16 -2.99 -14.39
N ASN A 175 -22.86 -3.97 -13.82
CA ASN A 175 -24.21 -3.78 -13.29
C ASN A 175 -24.20 -3.25 -11.83
N ASN A 176 -23.16 -3.51 -11.07
CA ASN A 176 -23.11 -3.28 -9.61
C ASN A 176 -21.88 -2.53 -9.13
N ASP A 177 -21.02 -2.05 -10.04
CA ASP A 177 -19.78 -1.40 -9.68
C ASP A 177 -19.68 0.00 -10.25
N VAL A 178 -18.91 0.83 -9.57
CA VAL A 178 -18.45 2.15 -10.02
C VAL A 178 -16.93 2.17 -10.03
N THR A 179 -16.37 2.67 -11.09
CA THR A 179 -14.96 3.01 -11.18
C THR A 179 -14.76 4.48 -10.84
N LEU A 180 -14.04 4.75 -9.77
CA LEU A 180 -13.56 6.07 -9.42
C LEU A 180 -12.12 6.21 -9.92
N SER A 181 -11.80 7.28 -10.60
CA SER A 181 -10.46 7.53 -11.14
C SER A 181 -9.94 8.88 -10.67
N HIS A 182 -8.68 8.87 -10.25
CA HIS A 182 -7.89 10.05 -9.89
C HIS A 182 -6.55 9.98 -10.61
N LYS A 183 -6.01 11.12 -11.03
CA LYS A 183 -4.70 11.20 -11.67
C LYS A 183 -3.95 12.41 -11.16
N ASP A 184 -2.69 12.20 -10.78
CA ASP A 184 -1.71 13.25 -10.51
C ASP A 184 -0.59 13.24 -11.58
N GLU A 185 0.47 14.02 -11.35
CA GLU A 185 1.60 14.13 -12.29
C GLU A 185 2.35 12.80 -12.47
N SER A 186 2.38 11.96 -11.45
CA SER A 186 3.20 10.76 -11.38
C SER A 186 2.43 9.46 -11.59
N PHE A 187 1.16 9.42 -11.14
CA PHE A 187 0.35 8.20 -11.13
C PHE A 187 -1.10 8.44 -11.53
N ALA A 188 -1.70 7.39 -12.07
CA ALA A 188 -3.14 7.25 -12.20
C ALA A 188 -3.64 6.17 -11.24
N TYR A 189 -4.68 6.50 -10.50
CA TYR A 189 -5.33 5.65 -9.49
C TYR A 189 -6.74 5.32 -9.98
N THR A 190 -7.10 4.05 -9.91
CA THR A 190 -8.44 3.59 -10.24
C THR A 190 -8.95 2.72 -9.11
N PHE A 191 -10.15 3.02 -8.61
CA PHE A 191 -10.82 2.27 -7.56
C PHE A 191 -12.08 1.64 -8.13
N VAL A 192 -12.20 0.33 -8.07
CA VAL A 192 -13.45 -0.39 -8.35
C VAL A 192 -14.20 -0.53 -7.04
N VAL A 193 -15.40 0.00 -6.99
CA VAL A 193 -16.23 0.12 -5.78
C VAL A 193 -17.57 -0.56 -6.02
N GLY A 194 -17.99 -1.44 -5.12
CA GLY A 194 -19.30 -2.07 -5.15
C GLY A 194 -20.41 -1.07 -4.79
N LEU A 195 -21.47 -1.00 -5.57
CA LEU A 195 -22.64 -0.16 -5.26
C LEU A 195 -23.55 -0.73 -4.17
N ALA A 196 -23.42 -2.04 -3.91
CA ALA A 196 -24.22 -2.71 -2.89
C ALA A 196 -23.66 -2.51 -1.47
N ASP A 197 -22.34 -2.36 -1.35
CA ASP A 197 -21.63 -2.36 -0.06
C ASP A 197 -20.76 -1.09 0.15
N TYR A 198 -20.52 -0.32 -0.92
CA TYR A 198 -19.63 0.85 -0.94
C TYR A 198 -18.19 0.52 -0.49
N LEU A 199 -17.75 -0.74 -0.67
CA LEU A 199 -16.38 -1.17 -0.40
C LEU A 199 -15.52 -1.07 -1.66
N VAL A 200 -14.22 -0.85 -1.46
CA VAL A 200 -13.25 -0.96 -2.54
C VAL A 200 -12.98 -2.43 -2.80
N HIS A 201 -13.24 -2.91 -4.01
CA HIS A 201 -12.92 -4.27 -4.44
C HIS A 201 -11.53 -4.35 -5.07
N GLN A 202 -11.10 -3.29 -5.74
CA GLN A 202 -9.76 -3.20 -6.34
C GLN A 202 -9.27 -1.76 -6.38
N VAL A 203 -7.97 -1.58 -6.13
CA VAL A 203 -7.22 -0.37 -6.46
C VAL A 203 -6.17 -0.73 -7.50
N THR A 204 -6.13 0.02 -8.59
CA THR A 204 -5.06 -0.06 -9.59
C THR A 204 -4.25 1.23 -9.56
N VAL A 205 -2.94 1.10 -9.45
CA VAL A 205 -2.00 2.22 -9.54
C VAL A 205 -1.10 1.99 -10.74
N THR A 206 -1.07 2.97 -11.65
CA THR A 206 -0.18 2.95 -12.82
C THR A 206 0.64 4.21 -12.88
N SER A 207 1.91 4.10 -13.31
CA SER A 207 2.73 5.28 -13.56
C SER A 207 2.12 6.11 -14.70
N SER A 208 2.09 7.43 -14.55
CA SER A 208 1.65 8.36 -15.59
C SER A 208 2.67 8.49 -16.74
N SER A 209 3.88 7.92 -16.61
CA SER A 209 4.88 7.92 -17.70
C SER A 209 4.39 7.07 -18.87
N ALA A 210 4.56 7.59 -20.09
CA ALA A 210 4.12 6.95 -21.34
C ALA A 210 5.00 5.73 -21.77
N SER A 211 5.70 5.07 -20.85
CA SER A 211 6.52 3.89 -21.14
C SER A 211 5.62 2.68 -21.35
N SER A 212 5.85 1.93 -22.43
CA SER A 212 5.14 0.67 -22.72
C SER A 212 5.30 -0.41 -21.62
N ASN A 213 6.27 -0.25 -20.74
CA ASN A 213 6.55 -1.11 -19.58
C ASN A 213 6.33 -0.37 -18.26
N ALA A 214 5.37 0.54 -18.19
CA ALA A 214 5.03 1.22 -16.95
C ALA A 214 4.64 0.19 -15.88
N ALA A 215 5.24 0.32 -14.70
CA ALA A 215 4.89 -0.51 -13.57
C ALA A 215 3.42 -0.30 -13.20
N LYS A 216 2.70 -1.40 -12.98
CA LYS A 216 1.31 -1.41 -12.55
C LYS A 216 1.19 -2.24 -11.29
N VAL A 217 0.44 -1.74 -10.33
CA VAL A 217 0.09 -2.44 -9.09
C VAL A 217 -1.43 -2.58 -9.04
N ASP A 218 -1.91 -3.82 -9.00
CA ASP A 218 -3.30 -4.16 -8.72
C ASP A 218 -3.41 -4.67 -7.29
N TRP A 219 -4.16 -3.96 -6.46
CA TRP A 219 -4.43 -4.31 -5.08
C TRP A 219 -5.90 -4.72 -4.97
N ARG A 220 -6.17 -6.00 -4.79
CA ARG A 220 -7.53 -6.56 -4.74
C ARG A 220 -7.89 -7.02 -3.35
N TYR A 221 -9.17 -6.86 -3.02
CA TYR A 221 -9.75 -7.25 -1.75
C TYR A 221 -10.80 -8.34 -1.95
N GLY A 222 -10.91 -9.24 -1.00
CA GLY A 222 -11.90 -10.30 -1.00
C GLY A 222 -12.18 -10.83 0.39
N ASP A 223 -13.09 -11.81 0.45
CA ASP A 223 -13.45 -12.52 1.68
C ASP A 223 -13.84 -11.57 2.82
N PHE A 224 -14.58 -10.50 2.49
CA PHE A 224 -15.00 -9.50 3.47
C PHE A 224 -15.72 -10.13 4.65
N THR A 225 -15.36 -9.74 5.85
CA THR A 225 -15.92 -10.24 7.10
C THR A 225 -16.31 -9.09 8.02
N ALA A 226 -17.32 -9.33 8.85
CA ALA A 226 -17.77 -8.33 9.83
C ALA A 226 -16.65 -8.06 10.87
N TYR A 227 -16.37 -6.78 11.08
CA TYR A 227 -15.41 -6.32 12.05
C TYR A 227 -15.88 -4.99 12.64
N ASN A 228 -16.16 -4.96 13.95
CA ASN A 228 -16.51 -3.74 14.70
C ASN A 228 -17.63 -2.90 14.01
N GLY A 229 -18.68 -3.57 13.51
CA GLY A 229 -19.80 -2.93 12.83
C GLY A 229 -19.55 -2.52 11.38
N HIS A 230 -18.39 -2.81 10.83
CA HIS A 230 -18.00 -2.58 9.44
C HIS A 230 -17.55 -3.88 8.76
N SER A 231 -17.35 -3.82 7.45
CA SER A 231 -16.71 -4.91 6.71
C SER A 231 -15.20 -4.67 6.61
N TYR A 232 -14.42 -5.72 6.86
CA TYR A 232 -12.96 -5.69 6.71
C TYR A 232 -12.52 -6.83 5.76
N PRO A 233 -11.55 -6.59 4.85
CA PRO A 233 -11.12 -7.63 3.92
C PRO A 233 -10.47 -8.80 4.66
N GLY A 234 -10.97 -10.01 4.40
CA GLY A 234 -10.35 -11.26 4.84
C GLY A 234 -9.19 -11.69 3.96
N GLN A 235 -9.11 -11.14 2.74
CA GLN A 235 -8.01 -11.36 1.81
C GLN A 235 -7.60 -10.05 1.12
N ILE A 236 -6.29 -9.87 1.00
CA ILE A 236 -5.66 -8.86 0.15
C ILE A 236 -4.73 -9.59 -0.82
N SER A 237 -4.84 -9.28 -2.12
CA SER A 237 -3.93 -9.77 -3.16
C SER A 237 -3.34 -8.58 -3.92
N ILE A 238 -2.02 -8.58 -4.06
CA ILE A 238 -1.27 -7.50 -4.72
C ILE A 238 -0.51 -8.12 -5.90
N ASP A 239 -0.80 -7.66 -7.12
CA ASP A 239 -0.04 -8.02 -8.30
C ASP A 239 0.76 -6.82 -8.78
N VAL A 240 2.05 -7.03 -8.97
CA VAL A 240 2.96 -6.04 -9.55
C VAL A 240 3.42 -6.54 -10.90
N THR A 241 3.11 -5.79 -11.95
CA THR A 241 3.50 -6.06 -13.33
C THR A 241 4.33 -4.89 -13.88
N GLY A 242 4.92 -5.06 -15.07
CA GLY A 242 5.89 -4.09 -15.61
C GLY A 242 7.30 -4.22 -15.03
N LEU A 243 7.53 -5.18 -14.14
CA LEU A 243 8.85 -5.62 -13.70
C LEU A 243 9.42 -6.66 -14.65
N LYS A 244 10.74 -6.94 -14.57
CA LYS A 244 11.38 -8.04 -15.33
C LYS A 244 10.69 -9.39 -15.08
N GLN A 245 10.20 -9.59 -13.87
CA GLN A 245 9.38 -10.74 -13.47
C GLN A 245 8.18 -10.24 -12.67
N PRO A 246 6.97 -10.70 -12.96
CA PRO A 246 5.80 -10.32 -12.21
C PRO A 246 5.92 -10.84 -10.77
N LEU A 247 5.30 -10.10 -9.84
CA LEU A 247 5.24 -10.48 -8.44
C LEU A 247 3.79 -10.51 -7.98
N ASN A 248 3.43 -11.56 -7.28
CA ASN A 248 2.16 -11.68 -6.59
C ASN A 248 2.38 -11.82 -5.08
N VAL A 249 1.63 -11.06 -4.30
CA VAL A 249 1.59 -11.16 -2.85
C VAL A 249 0.14 -11.41 -2.42
N THR A 250 -0.08 -12.41 -1.58
CA THR A 250 -1.39 -12.69 -1.01
C THR A 250 -1.31 -12.70 0.51
N MET A 251 -2.22 -11.99 1.15
CA MET A 251 -2.42 -11.99 2.59
C MET A 251 -3.84 -12.45 2.89
N LYS A 252 -3.98 -13.56 3.62
CA LYS A 252 -5.27 -14.05 4.13
C LYS A 252 -5.32 -13.82 5.63
N PHE A 253 -6.37 -13.14 6.08
CA PHE A 253 -6.55 -12.79 7.48
C PHE A 253 -7.56 -13.69 8.16
N SER A 254 -7.34 -13.93 9.43
CA SER A 254 -8.26 -14.66 10.31
C SER A 254 -8.14 -14.12 11.73
N ARG A 255 -9.16 -14.37 12.56
CA ARG A 255 -9.20 -13.86 13.94
C ARG A 255 -8.98 -12.35 14.00
N ILE A 256 -9.69 -11.63 13.14
CA ILE A 256 -9.62 -10.17 13.08
C ILE A 256 -10.31 -9.62 14.33
N ASN A 257 -9.61 -8.76 15.09
CA ASN A 257 -10.13 -8.11 16.29
C ASN A 257 -9.50 -6.73 16.49
N ASN A 258 -9.87 -6.02 17.55
CA ASN A 258 -9.43 -4.66 17.88
C ASN A 258 -8.53 -4.61 19.13
N ASP A 259 -7.76 -5.67 19.37
CA ASP A 259 -6.82 -5.72 20.49
C ASP A 259 -5.84 -4.54 20.42
N SER A 260 -5.73 -3.80 21.52
CA SER A 260 -4.88 -2.61 21.67
C SER A 260 -3.67 -2.84 22.57
N ASP A 261 -3.59 -3.99 23.25
CA ASP A 261 -2.51 -4.33 24.17
C ASP A 261 -1.31 -4.95 23.42
N TRP A 262 -0.54 -4.09 22.77
CA TRP A 262 0.70 -4.49 22.10
C TRP A 262 1.66 -3.30 21.92
N GLU A 263 2.97 -3.59 21.81
CA GLU A 263 3.98 -2.55 21.58
C GLU A 263 3.89 -1.96 20.18
N THR A 264 3.63 -0.67 20.09
CA THR A 264 3.47 0.06 18.81
C THR A 264 4.80 0.44 18.16
N ARG A 265 5.92 0.10 18.74
CA ARG A 265 7.25 0.31 18.13
C ARG A 265 8.14 -0.91 18.32
N VAL A 266 8.81 -1.28 17.25
CA VAL A 266 9.75 -2.40 17.26
C VAL A 266 11.12 -1.91 17.70
N LYS A 267 11.70 -2.59 18.69
CA LYS A 267 13.09 -2.36 19.12
C LYS A 267 14.02 -3.27 18.31
N VAL A 268 15.03 -2.65 17.70
CA VAL A 268 16.12 -3.38 17.04
C VAL A 268 17.20 -3.69 18.08
N ASN A 269 17.57 -4.95 18.20
CA ASN A 269 18.62 -5.36 19.14
C ASN A 269 20.00 -4.87 18.67
N SER A 270 20.89 -4.55 19.60
CA SER A 270 22.23 -4.03 19.33
C SER A 270 23.13 -4.98 18.51
N GLY A 271 22.84 -6.28 18.51
CA GLY A 271 23.56 -7.29 17.72
C GLY A 271 23.09 -7.39 16.25
N TYR A 272 22.18 -6.53 15.79
CA TYR A 272 21.71 -6.50 14.40
C TYR A 272 22.50 -5.51 13.58
N GLN A 273 22.89 -5.92 12.37
CA GLN A 273 23.58 -5.07 11.42
C GLN A 273 22.57 -4.29 10.57
N GLN A 274 22.70 -2.97 10.54
CA GLN A 274 21.98 -2.17 9.56
C GLN A 274 22.60 -2.37 8.17
N ILE A 275 21.76 -2.59 7.16
CA ILE A 275 22.17 -2.64 5.75
C ILE A 275 21.50 -1.51 4.98
N GLU A 276 22.15 -1.06 3.93
CA GLU A 276 21.66 0.02 3.07
C GLU A 276 20.69 -0.51 1.99
N LEU A 277 19.84 0.41 1.47
CA LEU A 277 18.90 0.08 0.39
C LEU A 277 19.62 -0.51 -0.84
N ASN A 278 20.78 0.02 -1.19
CA ASN A 278 21.57 -0.47 -2.32
C ASN A 278 22.05 -1.91 -2.12
N ASP A 279 22.33 -2.31 -0.89
CA ASP A 279 22.72 -3.69 -0.58
C ASP A 279 21.53 -4.64 -0.71
N LEU A 280 20.35 -4.17 -0.28
CA LEU A 280 19.09 -4.90 -0.53
C LEU A 280 18.85 -5.09 -2.01
N LEU A 281 18.93 -4.03 -2.81
CA LEU A 281 18.72 -4.10 -4.27
C LEU A 281 19.72 -5.03 -4.97
N LYS A 282 21.00 -5.01 -4.56
CA LYS A 282 22.02 -5.95 -5.03
C LYS A 282 21.71 -7.40 -4.64
N MET A 283 21.18 -7.63 -3.43
CA MET A 283 20.77 -8.97 -3.00
C MET A 283 19.57 -9.47 -3.83
N LEU A 284 18.60 -8.60 -4.09
CA LEU A 284 17.43 -8.93 -4.90
C LEU A 284 17.82 -9.23 -6.37
N SER A 285 18.71 -8.43 -6.96
CA SER A 285 19.18 -8.65 -8.34
C SER A 285 19.94 -9.98 -8.50
N LYS A 286 20.68 -10.40 -7.47
CA LYS A 286 21.37 -11.71 -7.46
C LYS A 286 20.41 -12.90 -7.30
N LEU A 287 19.20 -12.68 -6.78
CA LEU A 287 18.18 -13.71 -6.62
C LEU A 287 17.36 -13.93 -7.92
N GLY A 288 17.32 -12.93 -8.81
CA GLY A 288 16.63 -12.99 -10.09
C GLY A 288 17.53 -13.35 -11.30
N GLY A 289 18.81 -13.57 -11.08
CA GLY A 289 19.80 -13.86 -12.11
C GLY A 289 20.41 -15.26 -12.00
N ASN A 290 19.61 -16.30 -12.22
CA ASN A 290 20.06 -17.64 -12.59
C ASN A 290 19.09 -18.20 -13.60
#